data_6658977acf54d093d3b4bfba2a00b0af
#
_entry.id   6658977acf54d093d3b4bfba2a00b0af
#
_cell.length_a   1.000
_cell.length_b   1.000
_cell.length_c   1.000
_cell.angle_alpha   90.00
_cell.angle_beta   90.00
_cell.angle_gamma   90.00
#
_symmetry.space_group_name_H-M   'P 1'
#
loop_
_entity.id
_entity.type
_entity.pdbx_description
1 polymer ?
#
loop_
_entity_poly.entity_id
_entity_poly.type
_entity_poly.pdbx_seq_one_letter_code
_entity_poly.pdbx_strand_id
1 'polypeptide(L)'
;MEYRTLGRSGLKVSTLTLGTMTFGGTGPFAAVGKSDLSEASRIIDTCIDAGINLIDTANVYSNGLSEEIVGEALGGKRKNDVLIASKARMRIGNGPNDEGLSRHHLIRECERSLKRLKTDVIDIYFLHEWDGVTPLEETIAALDTLVSQGKIRYVGCSNYSGWQVMKALSISDSHHQPRFVTQQIHYTLEAREAEYELLPISVDQGLGVLVWSPLAGGLLSGKYRRDSPTAXXXXRRSGTRTGCGGSSTFWSKSARRAAFRRHRWRLPGCSAARPFLRW
;
A
#
# COMPACT_ATOMS: atom_id res chain seq x y z
N MET A 1 1.66 -14.88 15.44
CA MET A 1 1.94 -13.66 14.62
C MET A 1 3.01 -12.81 15.30
N GLU A 2 3.94 -12.23 14.55
CA GLU A 2 4.91 -11.27 15.07
C GLU A 2 4.36 -9.85 14.87
N TYR A 3 4.63 -8.96 15.83
CA TYR A 3 4.23 -7.55 15.76
C TYR A 3 5.45 -6.65 15.84
N ARG A 4 5.42 -5.55 15.10
CA ARG A 4 6.49 -4.56 15.08
C ARG A 4 5.91 -3.15 15.18
N THR A 5 6.67 -2.24 15.77
CA THR A 5 6.31 -0.82 15.74
C THR A 5 6.37 -0.30 14.30
N LEU A 6 5.37 0.49 13.91
CA LEU A 6 5.33 1.08 12.58
C LEU A 6 6.21 2.34 12.57
N GLY A 7 7.44 2.15 12.15
CA GLY A 7 8.44 3.21 12.17
C GLY A 7 8.66 3.75 13.59
N ARG A 8 8.92 5.05 13.71
CA ARG A 8 9.09 5.74 14.98
C ARG A 8 7.74 6.23 15.54
N SER A 9 6.75 5.34 15.53
CA SER A 9 5.46 5.59 16.14
C SER A 9 5.25 4.60 17.29
N GLY A 10 4.23 4.82 18.10
CA GLY A 10 3.83 3.86 19.15
C GLY A 10 2.95 2.73 18.62
N LEU A 11 2.56 2.77 17.34
CA LEU A 11 1.60 1.83 16.77
C LEU A 11 2.27 0.49 16.48
N LYS A 12 1.72 -0.60 17.02
CA LYS A 12 2.20 -1.96 16.74
C LYS A 12 1.32 -2.62 15.69
N VAL A 13 1.93 -3.07 14.61
CA VAL A 13 1.25 -3.76 13.51
C VAL A 13 1.83 -5.16 13.34
N SER A 14 1.00 -6.08 12.86
CA SER A 14 1.45 -7.42 12.48
C SER A 14 2.39 -7.34 11.27
N THR A 15 3.34 -8.26 11.19
CA THR A 15 4.29 -8.32 10.07
C THR A 15 3.63 -8.70 8.75
N LEU A 16 2.41 -9.22 8.81
CA LEU A 16 1.55 -9.43 7.64
C LEU A 16 0.36 -8.48 7.73
N THR A 17 -0.03 -7.91 6.60
CA THR A 17 -1.18 -7.00 6.47
C THR A 17 -2.15 -7.59 5.46
N LEU A 18 -3.44 -7.55 5.76
CA LEU A 18 -4.45 -7.97 4.79
C LEU A 18 -4.73 -6.84 3.80
N GLY A 19 -4.34 -7.02 2.54
CA GLY A 19 -4.70 -6.10 1.46
C GLY A 19 -6.04 -6.47 0.83
N THR A 20 -6.89 -5.49 0.58
CA THR A 20 -8.27 -5.72 0.13
C THR A 20 -8.55 -5.27 -1.32
N MET A 21 -7.51 -5.07 -2.13
CA MET A 21 -7.69 -4.68 -3.53
C MET A 21 -8.52 -5.68 -4.33
N THR A 22 -8.59 -6.94 -3.88
CA THR A 22 -9.35 -7.99 -4.54
C THR A 22 -10.82 -8.07 -4.08
N PHE A 23 -11.24 -7.25 -3.12
CA PHE A 23 -12.63 -7.26 -2.64
C PHE A 23 -13.51 -6.41 -3.59
N GLY A 24 -14.65 -6.99 -3.99
CA GLY A 24 -15.60 -6.34 -4.86
C GLY A 24 -15.45 -6.78 -6.32
N GLY A 25 -14.79 -5.97 -7.14
CA GLY A 25 -14.58 -6.30 -8.57
C GLY A 25 -15.41 -5.43 -9.50
N THR A 26 -15.44 -4.13 -9.23
CA THR A 26 -16.11 -3.16 -10.10
C THR A 26 -15.09 -2.20 -10.72
N GLY A 27 -15.48 -1.56 -11.80
CA GLY A 27 -14.66 -0.55 -12.47
C GLY A 27 -13.33 -1.11 -12.95
N PRO A 28 -12.23 -0.36 -12.74
CA PRO A 28 -10.88 -0.80 -13.13
C PRO A 28 -10.42 -2.08 -12.43
N PHE A 29 -11.07 -2.45 -11.33
CA PHE A 29 -10.70 -3.62 -10.53
C PHE A 29 -11.48 -4.89 -10.89
N ALA A 30 -12.35 -4.85 -11.90
CA ALA A 30 -13.16 -6.00 -12.34
C ALA A 30 -12.32 -7.24 -12.70
N ALA A 31 -11.09 -7.03 -13.17
CA ALA A 31 -10.20 -8.13 -13.54
C ALA A 31 -9.52 -8.81 -12.35
N VAL A 32 -9.39 -8.11 -11.22
CA VAL A 32 -8.66 -8.59 -10.04
C VAL A 32 -9.53 -8.75 -8.80
N GLY A 33 -10.57 -7.93 -8.67
CA GLY A 33 -11.50 -8.01 -7.56
C GLY A 33 -12.57 -9.06 -7.83
N LYS A 34 -12.64 -10.09 -7.00
CA LYS A 34 -13.59 -11.17 -7.18
C LYS A 34 -14.27 -11.63 -5.89
N SER A 35 -13.75 -11.19 -4.75
CA SER A 35 -14.27 -11.63 -3.46
C SER A 35 -15.50 -10.79 -3.09
N ASP A 36 -16.64 -11.45 -2.98
CA ASP A 36 -17.86 -10.84 -2.47
C ASP A 36 -17.81 -10.69 -0.94
N LEU A 37 -18.88 -10.20 -0.35
CA LEU A 37 -18.95 -9.97 1.10
C LEU A 37 -18.74 -11.27 1.90
N SER A 38 -19.33 -12.36 1.46
CA SER A 38 -19.25 -13.65 2.17
C SER A 38 -17.81 -14.16 2.19
N GLU A 39 -17.16 -14.18 1.02
CA GLU A 39 -15.76 -14.61 0.92
C GLU A 39 -14.83 -13.66 1.66
N ALA A 40 -15.05 -12.36 1.52
CA ALA A 40 -14.24 -11.34 2.19
C ALA A 40 -14.33 -11.47 3.72
N SER A 41 -15.54 -11.70 4.26
CA SER A 41 -15.75 -11.91 5.70
C SER A 41 -14.95 -13.11 6.20
N ARG A 42 -15.03 -14.23 5.48
CA ARG A 42 -14.28 -15.45 5.82
C ARG A 42 -12.76 -15.20 5.79
N ILE A 43 -12.27 -14.44 4.79
CA ILE A 43 -10.85 -14.07 4.69
C ILE A 43 -10.45 -13.20 5.88
N ILE A 44 -11.25 -12.17 6.19
CA ILE A 44 -11.00 -11.25 7.31
C ILE A 44 -10.95 -12.04 8.63
N ASP A 45 -11.93 -12.90 8.89
CA ASP A 45 -11.97 -13.72 10.10
C ASP A 45 -10.72 -14.59 10.21
N THR A 46 -10.35 -15.28 9.13
CA THR A 46 -9.14 -16.12 9.10
C THR A 46 -7.89 -15.29 9.43
N CYS A 47 -7.79 -14.09 8.88
CA CYS A 47 -6.65 -13.20 9.11
C CYS A 47 -6.59 -12.73 10.58
N ILE A 48 -7.73 -12.34 11.14
CA ILE A 48 -7.81 -11.88 12.53
C ILE A 48 -7.47 -13.04 13.47
N ASP A 49 -8.02 -14.22 13.23
CA ASP A 49 -7.75 -15.43 14.04
C ASP A 49 -6.26 -15.82 13.99
N ALA A 50 -5.59 -15.54 12.87
CA ALA A 50 -4.13 -15.73 12.73
C ALA A 50 -3.30 -14.63 13.39
N GLY A 51 -3.94 -13.57 13.91
CA GLY A 51 -3.30 -12.45 14.59
C GLY A 51 -2.93 -11.28 13.68
N ILE A 52 -3.44 -11.23 12.46
CA ILE A 52 -3.27 -10.03 11.61
C ILE A 52 -4.14 -8.92 12.18
N ASN A 53 -3.53 -7.78 12.49
CA ASN A 53 -4.24 -6.65 13.09
C ASN A 53 -4.30 -5.41 12.20
N LEU A 54 -3.86 -5.49 10.93
CA LEU A 54 -3.93 -4.35 10.01
C LEU A 54 -4.60 -4.78 8.71
N ILE A 55 -5.66 -4.06 8.33
CA ILE A 55 -6.37 -4.22 7.05
C ILE A 55 -6.10 -2.99 6.20
N ASP A 56 -5.60 -3.19 4.98
CA ASP A 56 -5.24 -2.13 4.04
C ASP A 56 -6.21 -2.07 2.87
N THR A 57 -6.89 -0.95 2.73
CA THR A 57 -7.83 -0.68 1.65
C THR A 57 -7.52 0.66 0.97
N ALA A 58 -8.41 1.14 0.10
CA ALA A 58 -8.33 2.46 -0.53
C ALA A 58 -9.69 2.84 -1.11
N ASN A 59 -9.96 4.16 -1.17
CA ASN A 59 -11.22 4.67 -1.71
C ASN A 59 -11.47 4.24 -3.17
N VAL A 60 -10.38 4.08 -3.96
CA VAL A 60 -10.48 3.73 -5.38
C VAL A 60 -10.74 2.22 -5.60
N TYR A 61 -10.46 1.37 -4.63
CA TYR A 61 -10.58 -0.08 -4.83
C TYR A 61 -12.05 -0.45 -5.09
N SER A 62 -12.30 -0.96 -6.30
CA SER A 62 -13.65 -1.28 -6.78
C SER A 62 -14.62 -0.10 -6.63
N ASN A 63 -14.13 1.13 -6.83
CA ASN A 63 -14.91 2.38 -6.71
C ASN A 63 -15.58 2.54 -5.32
N GLY A 64 -14.86 2.16 -4.28
CA GLY A 64 -15.33 2.26 -2.90
C GLY A 64 -15.95 0.99 -2.34
N LEU A 65 -16.35 0.05 -3.21
CA LEU A 65 -16.99 -1.20 -2.78
C LEU A 65 -16.08 -2.03 -1.85
N SER A 66 -14.75 -1.98 -2.05
CA SER A 66 -13.82 -2.67 -1.15
C SER A 66 -13.95 -2.15 0.29
N GLU A 67 -14.05 -0.82 0.46
CA GLU A 67 -14.24 -0.22 1.79
C GLU A 67 -15.60 -0.60 2.39
N GLU A 68 -16.66 -0.63 1.56
CA GLU A 68 -18.00 -1.05 2.02
C GLU A 68 -17.98 -2.49 2.52
N ILE A 69 -17.34 -3.39 1.76
CA ILE A 69 -17.20 -4.81 2.14
C ILE A 69 -16.42 -4.93 3.47
N VAL A 70 -15.30 -4.20 3.61
CA VAL A 70 -14.53 -4.20 4.86
C VAL A 70 -15.39 -3.70 6.03
N GLY A 71 -16.09 -2.58 5.83
CA GLY A 71 -16.96 -2.00 6.85
C GLY A 71 -18.07 -2.95 7.28
N GLU A 72 -18.68 -3.65 6.33
CA GLU A 72 -19.73 -4.63 6.60
C GLU A 72 -19.17 -5.86 7.33
N ALA A 73 -18.07 -6.40 6.85
CA ALA A 73 -17.43 -7.59 7.42
C ALA A 73 -16.91 -7.38 8.83
N LEU A 74 -16.45 -6.16 9.14
CA LEU A 74 -15.98 -5.80 10.49
C LEU A 74 -17.11 -5.32 11.41
N GLY A 75 -18.32 -5.27 10.93
CA GLY A 75 -19.48 -4.84 11.73
C GLY A 75 -19.63 -5.66 12.99
N GLY A 76 -19.92 -5.01 14.12
CA GLY A 76 -20.13 -5.68 15.38
C GLY A 76 -18.85 -5.90 16.19
N LYS A 77 -18.63 -7.13 16.65
CA LYS A 77 -17.66 -7.44 17.73
C LYS A 77 -16.19 -7.33 17.34
N ARG A 78 -15.84 -7.46 16.05
CA ARG A 78 -14.42 -7.52 15.62
C ARG A 78 -13.82 -6.18 15.22
N LYS A 79 -14.61 -5.12 15.16
CA LYS A 79 -14.15 -3.80 14.69
C LYS A 79 -13.01 -3.22 15.55
N ASN A 80 -13.02 -3.50 16.85
CA ASN A 80 -12.00 -3.00 17.76
C ASN A 80 -10.73 -3.84 17.79
N ASP A 81 -10.71 -4.98 17.09
CA ASP A 81 -9.58 -5.91 17.11
C ASP A 81 -8.56 -5.59 16.02
N VAL A 82 -8.90 -4.71 15.08
CA VAL A 82 -8.06 -4.41 13.92
C VAL A 82 -7.88 -2.92 13.71
N LEU A 83 -6.77 -2.59 13.07
CA LEU A 83 -6.44 -1.26 12.58
C LEU A 83 -6.85 -1.18 11.11
N ILE A 84 -7.33 -0.03 10.69
CA ILE A 84 -7.75 0.19 9.31
C ILE A 84 -6.82 1.21 8.66
N ALA A 85 -6.24 0.84 7.51
CA ALA A 85 -5.54 1.77 6.65
C ALA A 85 -6.38 2.01 5.39
N SER A 86 -6.55 3.28 5.00
CA SER A 86 -7.16 3.61 3.72
C SER A 86 -6.37 4.72 3.03
N LYS A 87 -6.72 5.00 1.77
CA LYS A 87 -5.93 5.89 0.91
C LYS A 87 -6.84 6.76 0.05
N ALA A 88 -6.36 7.96 -0.31
CA ALA A 88 -6.98 8.78 -1.35
C ALA A 88 -5.93 9.43 -2.23
N ARG A 89 -6.27 9.74 -3.43
CA ARG A 89 -5.60 10.50 -4.48
C ARG A 89 -6.19 10.18 -5.85
N MET A 90 -6.43 8.88 -6.09
CA MET A 90 -6.87 8.42 -7.41
C MET A 90 -8.26 8.96 -7.74
N ARG A 91 -8.58 9.03 -9.04
CA ARG A 91 -9.88 9.51 -9.52
C ARG A 91 -10.99 8.58 -9.04
N ILE A 92 -12.02 9.17 -8.43
CA ILE A 92 -13.17 8.44 -7.87
C ILE A 92 -14.51 8.93 -8.46
N GLY A 93 -14.46 9.86 -9.41
CA GLY A 93 -15.65 10.40 -10.06
C GLY A 93 -15.28 11.17 -11.32
N ASN A 94 -16.26 11.86 -11.90
CA ASN A 94 -16.09 12.56 -13.18
C ASN A 94 -15.89 14.08 -13.02
N GLY A 95 -15.99 14.61 -11.83
CA GLY A 95 -15.84 16.04 -11.57
C GLY A 95 -14.37 16.48 -11.61
N PRO A 96 -14.11 17.78 -11.76
CA PRO A 96 -12.75 18.30 -11.81
C PRO A 96 -11.99 18.16 -10.48
N ASN A 97 -12.69 18.02 -9.37
CA ASN A 97 -12.11 17.86 -8.04
C ASN A 97 -12.26 16.43 -7.49
N ASP A 98 -12.46 15.44 -8.37
CA ASP A 98 -12.65 14.05 -7.95
C ASP A 98 -11.34 13.25 -8.00
N GLU A 99 -10.18 13.93 -7.94
CA GLU A 99 -8.85 13.32 -7.86
C GLU A 99 -7.86 14.30 -7.24
N GLY A 100 -6.67 13.80 -6.91
CA GLY A 100 -5.55 14.63 -6.48
C GLY A 100 -5.41 14.69 -4.96
N LEU A 101 -4.55 15.60 -4.51
CA LEU A 101 -4.19 15.72 -3.10
C LEU A 101 -4.62 17.06 -2.50
N SER A 102 -5.53 17.79 -3.21
CA SER A 102 -6.04 19.07 -2.70
C SER A 102 -6.76 18.85 -1.36
N ARG A 103 -6.74 19.88 -0.54
CA ARG A 103 -7.46 19.92 0.74
C ARG A 103 -8.94 19.52 0.56
N HIS A 104 -9.56 20.06 -0.49
CA HIS A 104 -10.96 19.75 -0.79
C HIS A 104 -11.18 18.25 -1.02
N HIS A 105 -10.34 17.63 -1.86
CA HIS A 105 -10.49 16.22 -2.21
C HIS A 105 -10.17 15.31 -1.02
N LEU A 106 -9.05 15.56 -0.31
CA LEU A 106 -8.61 14.70 0.79
C LEU A 106 -9.63 14.66 1.93
N ILE A 107 -10.15 15.82 2.34
CA ILE A 107 -11.13 15.87 3.45
C ILE A 107 -12.41 15.15 3.04
N ARG A 108 -12.92 15.46 1.85
CA ARG A 108 -14.17 14.86 1.34
C ARG A 108 -14.02 13.34 1.22
N GLU A 109 -12.91 12.86 0.68
CA GLU A 109 -12.70 11.41 0.48
C GLU A 109 -12.46 10.69 1.80
N CYS A 110 -11.79 11.31 2.77
CA CYS A 110 -11.67 10.75 4.11
C CYS A 110 -13.07 10.54 4.72
N GLU A 111 -13.92 11.55 4.65
CA GLU A 111 -15.30 11.46 5.19
C GLU A 111 -16.11 10.37 4.47
N ARG A 112 -15.96 10.25 3.15
CA ARG A 112 -16.61 9.19 2.38
C ARG A 112 -16.08 7.80 2.76
N SER A 113 -14.78 7.68 2.97
CA SER A 113 -14.15 6.42 3.41
C SER A 113 -14.66 6.02 4.81
N LEU A 114 -14.74 6.96 5.75
CA LEU A 114 -15.29 6.69 7.08
C LEU A 114 -16.73 6.15 7.00
N LYS A 115 -17.56 6.72 6.13
CA LYS A 115 -18.94 6.24 5.92
C LYS A 115 -18.97 4.82 5.35
N ARG A 116 -18.17 4.54 4.30
CA ARG A 116 -18.11 3.20 3.69
C ARG A 116 -17.58 2.15 4.67
N LEU A 117 -16.55 2.52 5.42
CA LEU A 117 -15.92 1.65 6.44
C LEU A 117 -16.77 1.51 7.71
N LYS A 118 -17.85 2.31 7.84
CA LYS A 118 -18.74 2.31 9.01
C LYS A 118 -17.97 2.57 10.32
N THR A 119 -16.98 3.48 10.28
CA THR A 119 -16.12 3.80 11.43
C THR A 119 -15.98 5.32 11.57
N ASP A 120 -15.66 5.77 12.76
CA ASP A 120 -15.41 7.18 13.03
C ASP A 120 -13.95 7.56 12.84
N VAL A 121 -13.05 6.57 12.67
CA VAL A 121 -11.62 6.83 12.58
C VAL A 121 -10.92 5.82 11.62
N ILE A 122 -9.97 6.34 10.85
CA ILE A 122 -9.03 5.53 10.07
C ILE A 122 -7.69 5.59 10.80
N ASP A 123 -7.10 4.44 11.10
CA ASP A 123 -5.85 4.41 11.86
C ASP A 123 -4.66 4.93 11.07
N ILE A 124 -4.56 4.56 9.78
CA ILE A 124 -3.48 5.06 8.92
C ILE A 124 -4.10 5.57 7.61
N TYR A 125 -3.91 6.86 7.34
CA TYR A 125 -4.43 7.45 6.09
C TYR A 125 -3.27 7.75 5.16
N PHE A 126 -3.30 7.17 3.98
CA PHE A 126 -2.22 7.29 3.01
C PHE A 126 -2.56 8.26 1.88
N LEU A 127 -1.59 9.07 1.51
CA LEU A 127 -1.55 9.69 0.19
C LEU A 127 -1.16 8.57 -0.79
N HIS A 128 -2.11 8.16 -1.67
CA HIS A 128 -1.94 6.94 -2.49
C HIS A 128 -0.81 7.07 -3.50
N GLU A 129 -0.56 8.29 -3.98
CA GLU A 129 0.50 8.63 -4.93
C GLU A 129 0.68 10.13 -4.95
N TRP A 130 1.85 10.61 -5.33
CA TRP A 130 2.11 12.02 -5.62
C TRP A 130 1.25 12.48 -6.81
N ASP A 131 0.62 13.67 -6.72
CA ASP A 131 -0.20 14.16 -7.83
C ASP A 131 0.54 15.14 -8.76
N GLY A 132 1.66 15.66 -8.28
CA GLY A 132 2.49 16.57 -9.07
C GLY A 132 1.92 17.97 -9.28
N VAL A 133 0.76 18.27 -8.71
CA VAL A 133 0.02 19.51 -8.96
C VAL A 133 -0.22 20.29 -7.68
N THR A 134 -0.72 19.62 -6.63
CA THR A 134 -1.09 20.27 -5.37
C THR A 134 0.16 20.64 -4.57
N PRO A 135 0.28 21.89 -4.09
CA PRO A 135 1.35 22.23 -3.15
C PRO A 135 1.32 21.30 -1.93
N LEU A 136 2.47 20.74 -1.59
CA LEU A 136 2.54 19.82 -0.44
C LEU A 136 2.11 20.49 0.88
N GLU A 137 2.32 21.78 1.00
CA GLU A 137 1.90 22.56 2.16
C GLU A 137 0.39 22.46 2.36
N GLU A 138 -0.38 22.56 1.26
CA GLU A 138 -1.84 22.40 1.31
C GLU A 138 -2.22 20.98 1.71
N THR A 139 -1.54 19.99 1.11
CA THR A 139 -1.77 18.57 1.37
C THR A 139 -1.53 18.22 2.86
N ILE A 140 -0.37 18.64 3.39
CA ILE A 140 0.01 18.35 4.78
C ILE A 140 -0.95 19.07 5.76
N ALA A 141 -1.33 20.32 5.46
CA ALA A 141 -2.30 21.06 6.28
C ALA A 141 -3.69 20.39 6.26
N ALA A 142 -4.06 19.76 5.16
CA ALA A 142 -5.30 18.97 5.09
C ALA A 142 -5.24 17.74 6.01
N LEU A 143 -4.10 17.04 5.98
CA LEU A 143 -3.88 15.88 6.87
C LEU A 143 -3.89 16.31 8.34
N ASP A 144 -3.25 17.43 8.67
CA ASP A 144 -3.24 17.99 10.02
C ASP A 144 -4.67 18.27 10.51
N THR A 145 -5.50 18.85 9.65
CA THR A 145 -6.92 19.08 9.96
C THR A 145 -7.63 17.75 10.30
N LEU A 146 -7.40 16.71 9.50
CA LEU A 146 -8.04 15.40 9.72
C LEU A 146 -7.56 14.73 11.02
N VAL A 147 -6.26 14.88 11.35
CA VAL A 147 -5.71 14.39 12.62
C VAL A 147 -6.33 15.16 13.80
N SER A 148 -6.36 16.48 13.72
CA SER A 148 -6.93 17.34 14.77
C SER A 148 -8.40 17.08 15.01
N GLN A 149 -9.15 16.71 13.96
CA GLN A 149 -10.55 16.32 14.06
C GLN A 149 -10.74 14.89 14.59
N GLY A 150 -9.67 14.14 14.79
CA GLY A 150 -9.72 12.75 15.24
C GLY A 150 -10.20 11.75 14.18
N LYS A 151 -10.32 12.19 12.92
CA LYS A 151 -10.79 11.34 11.82
C LYS A 151 -9.72 10.35 11.35
N ILE A 152 -8.45 10.73 11.48
CA ILE A 152 -7.31 9.85 11.19
C ILE A 152 -6.32 9.91 12.35
N ARG A 153 -5.59 8.82 12.60
CA ARG A 153 -4.60 8.76 13.69
C ARG A 153 -3.18 8.99 13.21
N TYR A 154 -2.80 8.29 12.14
CA TYR A 154 -1.44 8.34 11.59
C TYR A 154 -1.51 8.63 10.10
N VAL A 155 -0.48 9.28 9.60
CA VAL A 155 -0.40 9.62 8.17
C VAL A 155 0.76 8.86 7.52
N GLY A 156 0.55 8.51 6.25
CA GLY A 156 1.58 7.84 5.46
C GLY A 156 1.52 8.27 4.00
N CYS A 157 2.50 7.85 3.23
CA CYS A 157 2.49 8.05 1.79
C CYS A 157 2.74 6.73 1.05
N SER A 158 2.37 6.69 -0.20
CA SER A 158 2.61 5.53 -1.06
C SER A 158 3.09 6.02 -2.42
N ASN A 159 4.00 5.27 -3.03
CA ASN A 159 4.49 5.56 -4.39
C ASN A 159 5.12 6.96 -4.52
N TYR A 160 5.76 7.43 -3.46
CA TYR A 160 6.57 8.65 -3.45
C TYR A 160 8.03 8.27 -3.70
N SER A 161 8.77 9.13 -4.39
CA SER A 161 10.24 9.05 -4.43
C SER A 161 10.83 9.57 -3.11
N GLY A 162 12.10 9.26 -2.85
CA GLY A 162 12.73 9.70 -1.61
C GLY A 162 12.77 11.22 -1.44
N TRP A 163 13.03 11.97 -2.54
CA TRP A 163 13.04 13.44 -2.43
C TRP A 163 11.64 14.01 -2.11
N GLN A 164 10.57 13.36 -2.60
CA GLN A 164 9.19 13.77 -2.29
C GLN A 164 8.88 13.50 -0.81
N VAL A 165 9.32 12.34 -0.31
CA VAL A 165 9.18 12.01 1.12
C VAL A 165 9.92 13.07 1.96
N MET A 166 11.18 13.37 1.63
CA MET A 166 11.96 14.37 2.39
C MET A 166 11.30 15.76 2.34
N LYS A 167 10.81 16.17 1.18
CA LYS A 167 10.12 17.46 1.06
C LYS A 167 8.89 17.51 1.97
N ALA A 168 8.08 16.45 1.98
CA ALA A 168 6.88 16.39 2.84
C ALA A 168 7.26 16.42 4.33
N LEU A 169 8.28 15.64 4.73
CA LEU A 169 8.74 15.62 6.12
C LEU A 169 9.28 16.99 6.56
N SER A 170 10.04 17.66 5.69
CA SER A 170 10.57 19.00 5.98
C SER A 170 9.44 20.02 6.19
N ILE A 171 8.38 19.95 5.38
CA ILE A 171 7.21 20.81 5.54
C ILE A 171 6.52 20.51 6.88
N SER A 172 6.31 19.22 7.19
CA SER A 172 5.72 18.81 8.46
C SER A 172 6.50 19.38 9.65
N ASP A 173 7.83 19.25 9.62
CA ASP A 173 8.70 19.74 10.69
C ASP A 173 8.65 21.28 10.81
N SER A 174 8.72 21.99 9.69
CA SER A 174 8.72 23.46 9.66
C SER A 174 7.41 24.04 10.18
N HIS A 175 6.31 23.36 10.00
CA HIS A 175 4.98 23.84 10.40
C HIS A 175 4.42 23.12 11.62
N HIS A 176 5.22 22.25 12.27
CA HIS A 176 4.81 21.45 13.45
C HIS A 176 3.55 20.63 13.17
N GLN A 177 3.48 20.03 11.96
CA GLN A 177 2.36 19.25 11.49
C GLN A 177 2.70 17.75 11.51
N PRO A 178 1.71 16.85 11.40
CA PRO A 178 1.95 15.41 11.45
C PRO A 178 2.95 14.94 10.38
N ARG A 179 3.98 14.22 10.83
CA ARG A 179 4.95 13.56 9.94
C ARG A 179 4.37 12.25 9.42
N PHE A 180 4.74 11.86 8.22
CA PHE A 180 4.51 10.47 7.80
C PHE A 180 5.20 9.52 8.78
N VAL A 181 4.47 8.52 9.27
CA VAL A 181 5.05 7.46 10.11
C VAL A 181 5.42 6.23 9.27
N THR A 182 4.91 6.16 8.05
CA THR A 182 5.10 4.98 7.19
C THR A 182 5.03 5.36 5.72
N GLN A 183 5.70 4.57 4.88
CA GLN A 183 5.46 4.61 3.44
C GLN A 183 5.09 3.21 2.94
N GLN A 184 4.22 3.17 1.93
CA GLN A 184 3.82 1.92 1.29
C GLN A 184 4.44 1.86 -0.10
N ILE A 185 5.24 0.84 -0.36
CA ILE A 185 6.11 0.78 -1.53
C ILE A 185 5.98 -0.54 -2.29
N HIS A 186 6.30 -0.51 -3.57
CA HIS A 186 6.47 -1.73 -4.37
C HIS A 186 7.83 -2.35 -4.04
N TYR A 187 7.82 -3.60 -3.59
CA TYR A 187 9.08 -4.29 -3.29
C TYR A 187 8.85 -5.79 -3.41
N THR A 188 9.65 -6.43 -4.27
CA THR A 188 9.54 -7.87 -4.52
C THR A 188 10.94 -8.45 -4.73
N LEU A 189 11.04 -9.76 -4.80
CA LEU A 189 12.31 -10.41 -5.18
C LEU A 189 12.76 -10.01 -6.58
N GLU A 190 11.83 -9.60 -7.43
CA GLU A 190 12.10 -9.20 -8.82
C GLU A 190 12.34 -7.69 -8.96
N ALA A 191 11.65 -6.87 -8.18
CA ALA A 191 11.69 -5.41 -8.25
C ALA A 191 12.31 -4.88 -6.95
N ARG A 192 13.61 -4.61 -6.97
CA ARG A 192 14.40 -4.25 -5.79
C ARG A 192 14.90 -2.80 -5.81
N GLU A 193 14.35 -1.97 -6.68
CA GLU A 193 14.76 -0.56 -6.83
C GLU A 193 14.56 0.23 -5.54
N ALA A 194 13.60 -0.18 -4.70
CA ALA A 194 13.36 0.45 -3.39
C ALA A 194 14.61 0.44 -2.49
N GLU A 195 15.55 -0.49 -2.72
CA GLU A 195 16.78 -0.59 -1.91
C GLU A 195 17.74 0.57 -2.15
N TYR A 196 17.62 1.27 -3.27
CA TYR A 196 18.53 2.38 -3.59
C TYR A 196 18.17 3.69 -2.88
N GLU A 197 16.90 3.91 -2.61
CA GLU A 197 16.44 5.18 -2.06
C GLU A 197 15.37 5.00 -0.96
N LEU A 198 14.32 4.23 -1.23
CA LEU A 198 13.14 4.19 -0.36
C LEU A 198 13.39 3.49 0.97
N LEU A 199 14.15 2.38 0.97
CA LEU A 199 14.49 1.73 2.23
C LEU A 199 15.52 2.53 3.02
N PRO A 200 16.61 3.07 2.42
CA PRO A 200 17.52 3.96 3.15
C PRO A 200 16.83 5.15 3.79
N ILE A 201 15.94 5.84 3.07
CA ILE A 201 15.24 6.99 3.67
C ILE A 201 14.29 6.56 4.79
N SER A 202 13.67 5.37 4.67
CA SER A 202 12.82 4.86 5.75
C SER A 202 13.63 4.66 7.03
N VAL A 203 14.81 4.07 6.91
CA VAL A 203 15.71 3.86 8.04
C VAL A 203 16.14 5.21 8.63
N ASP A 204 16.59 6.11 7.78
CA ASP A 204 17.12 7.42 8.20
C ASP A 204 16.05 8.26 8.91
N GLN A 205 14.85 8.31 8.34
CA GLN A 205 13.76 9.16 8.85
C GLN A 205 12.83 8.43 9.84
N GLY A 206 13.09 7.13 10.09
CA GLY A 206 12.31 6.35 11.02
C GLY A 206 10.91 6.01 10.54
N LEU A 207 10.75 5.82 9.23
CA LEU A 207 9.45 5.43 8.65
C LEU A 207 9.28 3.92 8.67
N GLY A 208 8.08 3.46 8.98
CA GLY A 208 7.72 2.07 8.73
C GLY A 208 7.54 1.82 7.24
N VAL A 209 7.71 0.57 6.83
CA VAL A 209 7.54 0.20 5.42
C VAL A 209 6.46 -0.88 5.32
N LEU A 210 5.41 -0.59 4.55
CA LEU A 210 4.43 -1.57 4.11
C LEU A 210 4.72 -1.91 2.65
N VAL A 211 4.63 -3.19 2.31
CA VAL A 211 4.98 -3.65 0.96
C VAL A 211 3.71 -4.06 0.23
N TRP A 212 3.47 -3.44 -0.96
CA TRP A 212 2.38 -3.88 -1.80
C TRP A 212 2.89 -4.81 -2.92
N SER A 213 2.04 -5.76 -3.28
CA SER A 213 2.30 -6.79 -4.30
C SER A 213 3.59 -7.60 -4.09
N PRO A 214 3.89 -8.10 -2.86
CA PRO A 214 5.15 -8.81 -2.62
C PRO A 214 5.33 -10.06 -3.49
N LEU A 215 4.25 -10.61 -4.04
CA LEU A 215 4.30 -11.75 -4.95
C LEU A 215 4.27 -11.33 -6.43
N ALA A 216 4.57 -10.06 -6.74
CA ALA A 216 4.68 -9.53 -8.11
C ALA A 216 3.42 -9.86 -8.96
N GLY A 217 2.23 -9.52 -8.43
CA GLY A 217 0.96 -9.80 -9.12
C GLY A 217 0.69 -11.29 -9.30
N GLY A 218 1.30 -12.14 -8.47
CA GLY A 218 1.16 -13.58 -8.52
C GLY A 218 2.28 -14.29 -9.29
N LEU A 219 3.23 -13.55 -9.86
CA LEU A 219 4.36 -14.16 -10.59
C LEU A 219 5.17 -15.09 -9.67
N LEU A 220 5.36 -14.67 -8.42
CA LEU A 220 6.16 -15.41 -7.44
C LEU A 220 5.34 -16.46 -6.66
N SER A 221 4.05 -16.63 -6.98
CA SER A 221 3.19 -17.59 -6.27
C SER A 221 3.34 -19.04 -6.73
N GLY A 222 4.08 -19.28 -7.82
CA GLY A 222 4.22 -20.60 -8.41
C GLY A 222 3.09 -21.03 -9.34
N LYS A 223 2.07 -20.21 -9.54
CA LYS A 223 0.93 -20.55 -10.41
C LYS A 223 1.29 -20.49 -11.90
N TYR A 224 2.35 -19.76 -12.25
CA TYR A 224 2.82 -19.68 -13.63
C TYR A 224 3.95 -20.67 -13.84
N ARG A 225 3.73 -21.68 -14.66
CA ARG A 225 4.72 -22.71 -14.98
C ARG A 225 5.01 -22.69 -16.48
N ARG A 226 6.17 -23.21 -16.85
CA ARG A 226 6.64 -23.23 -18.26
C ARG A 226 5.62 -23.87 -19.20
N ASP A 227 4.98 -24.92 -18.71
CA ASP A 227 4.04 -25.74 -19.50
C ASP A 227 2.58 -25.30 -19.36
N SER A 228 2.34 -24.16 -18.68
CA SER A 228 0.99 -23.66 -18.49
C SER A 228 0.60 -22.70 -19.62
N PRO A 229 -0.54 -22.90 -20.29
CA PRO A 229 -1.04 -21.99 -21.35
C PRO A 229 -1.24 -20.56 -20.86
N THR A 230 -1.38 -20.36 -19.58
CA THR A 230 -1.64 -19.04 -18.95
C THR A 230 -0.39 -18.19 -18.77
N ALA A 231 0.77 -18.79 -18.95
CA ALA A 231 2.05 -18.11 -18.72
C ALA A 231 2.30 -16.92 -19.63
N UNK A 232 1.88 -17.04 -20.60
CA UNK A 232 2.02 -16.04 -21.61
C UNK A 232 1.17 -14.78 -21.41
N UNK A 233 0.26 -14.99 -20.84
CA UNK A 233 -0.65 -13.89 -20.62
C UNK A 233 -0.24 -13.00 -19.46
N UNK A 234 0.30 -13.56 -18.76
CA UNK A 234 0.72 -12.91 -17.58
C UNK A 234 1.94 -12.05 -17.77
N UNK A 235 2.54 -12.45 -18.43
CA UNK A 235 3.65 -11.68 -18.69
C UNK A 235 3.38 -10.52 -19.58
N ARG A 236 2.46 -10.53 -20.30
CA ARG A 236 2.04 -9.38 -21.11
C ARG A 236 1.27 -8.32 -20.31
N ARG A 237 0.62 -8.69 -19.22
CA ARG A 237 -0.18 -7.77 -18.40
C ARG A 237 0.60 -7.03 -17.29
N SER A 238 1.78 -7.52 -16.94
CA SER A 238 2.63 -6.82 -15.94
C SER A 238 3.38 -5.61 -16.52
N GLY A 239 3.17 -5.31 -17.80
CA GLY A 239 3.61 -4.07 -18.41
C GLY A 239 2.71 -2.91 -17.96
N THR A 240 2.83 -2.49 -16.73
CA THR A 240 2.35 -1.19 -16.33
C THR A 240 3.06 -0.16 -17.20
N ARG A 241 2.30 0.53 -18.03
CA ARG A 241 2.79 1.68 -18.79
C ARG A 241 3.15 2.80 -17.82
N THR A 242 4.32 2.73 -17.25
CA THR A 242 4.97 3.94 -16.81
C THR A 242 5.52 4.57 -18.08
N GLY A 243 4.99 5.72 -18.43
CA GLY A 243 5.38 6.40 -19.65
C GLY A 243 6.83 6.86 -19.63
N CYS A 244 7.70 6.02 -20.14
CA CYS A 244 9.02 6.34 -20.66
C CYS A 244 9.37 5.20 -21.62
N GLY A 245 9.49 5.53 -22.89
CA GLY A 245 9.71 4.56 -23.96
C GLY A 245 10.98 3.73 -23.78
N GLY A 246 10.80 2.53 -23.28
CA GLY A 246 11.83 1.50 -23.23
C GLY A 246 11.28 0.20 -23.78
N SER A 247 11.97 -0.37 -24.72
CA SER A 247 11.54 -1.49 -25.53
C SER A 247 11.18 -2.74 -24.69
N SER A 248 10.13 -3.42 -25.12
CA SER A 248 9.52 -4.62 -24.50
C SER A 248 10.44 -5.86 -24.43
N THR A 249 11.66 -5.76 -24.91
CA THR A 249 12.60 -6.90 -24.98
C THR A 249 13.40 -7.12 -23.70
N PHE A 250 13.47 -6.14 -22.81
CA PHE A 250 14.27 -6.26 -21.58
C PHE A 250 13.63 -7.19 -20.55
N TRP A 251 12.30 -7.14 -20.43
CA TRP A 251 11.56 -7.90 -19.42
C TRP A 251 11.51 -9.41 -19.67
N SER A 252 11.59 -9.84 -20.93
CA SER A 252 11.56 -11.25 -21.26
C SER A 252 12.85 -11.99 -20.86
N LYS A 253 13.99 -11.28 -20.78
CA LYS A 253 15.28 -11.90 -20.42
C LYS A 253 15.47 -12.03 -18.91
N SER A 254 14.96 -11.08 -18.13
CA SER A 254 15.10 -11.10 -16.66
C SER A 254 14.21 -12.16 -16.01
N ALA A 255 12.96 -12.28 -16.49
CA ALA A 255 12.05 -13.33 -16.02
C ALA A 255 12.56 -14.74 -16.31
N ARG A 256 13.29 -14.91 -17.43
CA ARG A 256 13.88 -16.21 -17.77
C ARG A 256 15.07 -16.56 -16.87
N ARG A 257 15.79 -15.58 -16.34
CA ARG A 257 16.92 -15.82 -15.43
C ARG A 257 16.48 -16.16 -14.01
N ALA A 258 15.39 -15.53 -13.54
CA ALA A 258 14.87 -15.77 -12.20
C ALA A 258 14.25 -17.18 -12.06
N ALA A 259 13.61 -17.68 -13.12
CA ALA A 259 13.00 -19.00 -13.12
C ALA A 259 13.99 -20.16 -13.20
N PHE A 260 15.26 -19.89 -13.53
CA PHE A 260 16.22 -20.94 -13.85
C PHE A 260 17.12 -21.37 -12.68
N ARG A 261 17.09 -20.71 -11.54
CA ARG A 261 17.97 -21.05 -10.41
C ARG A 261 17.20 -21.55 -9.20
N ARG A 262 16.80 -22.81 -9.22
CA ARG A 262 16.44 -23.56 -8.02
C ARG A 262 17.68 -24.27 -7.48
N HIS A 263 18.72 -23.55 -7.08
CA HIS A 263 19.81 -24.15 -6.28
C HIS A 263 20.55 -23.09 -5.49
N ARG A 264 20.50 -23.27 -4.17
CA ARG A 264 21.39 -22.72 -3.14
C ARG A 264 21.87 -21.27 -3.34
N TRP A 265 21.13 -20.34 -2.83
CA TRP A 265 21.69 -19.01 -2.56
C TRP A 265 22.63 -19.11 -1.35
N ARG A 266 23.90 -19.40 -1.58
CA ARG A 266 24.96 -18.98 -0.69
C ARG A 266 25.53 -17.71 -1.33
N LEU A 267 25.44 -16.61 -0.62
CA LEU A 267 26.12 -15.38 -0.98
C LEU A 267 27.62 -15.57 -0.69
N PRO A 268 28.52 -15.60 -1.66
CA PRO A 268 29.95 -15.62 -1.35
C PRO A 268 30.37 -14.18 -0.99
N GLY A 269 30.99 -14.01 0.16
CA GLY A 269 31.76 -12.83 0.45
C GLY A 269 31.21 -11.80 1.45
N CYS A 270 30.30 -12.18 2.35
CA CYS A 270 29.96 -11.32 3.49
C CYS A 270 30.40 -12.01 4.78
N SER A 271 31.68 -11.90 5.09
CA SER A 271 32.18 -12.14 6.43
C SER A 271 32.00 -10.86 7.24
N ALA A 272 31.33 -11.01 8.38
CA ALA A 272 31.28 -10.04 9.46
C ALA A 272 30.80 -8.64 9.07
N ALA A 273 29.52 -8.49 8.86
CA ALA A 273 28.86 -7.20 8.99
C ALA A 273 27.54 -7.41 9.75
N ARG A 274 27.34 -6.56 10.70
CA ARG A 274 26.27 -6.51 11.69
C ARG A 274 24.87 -6.82 11.12
N PRO A 275 23.94 -7.32 11.93
CA PRO A 275 22.59 -7.65 11.47
C PRO A 275 21.81 -6.37 11.12
N PHE A 276 21.99 -5.90 9.91
CA PHE A 276 21.20 -4.83 9.34
C PHE A 276 20.14 -5.45 8.43
N LEU A 277 19.22 -6.12 8.95
CA LEU A 277 17.97 -6.45 8.29
C LEU A 277 17.17 -7.40 9.19
N ARG A 278 16.61 -6.85 10.21
CA ARG A 278 15.44 -7.45 10.85
C ARG A 278 14.26 -6.58 10.43
N TRP A 279 13.65 -6.95 9.33
CA TRP A 279 12.36 -6.43 8.91
C TRP A 279 11.25 -7.33 9.42
#